data_23595e8c9f6db5617468f48298e46fe0
#
_entry.id   23595e8c9f6db5617468f48298e46fe0
#
_cell.length_a   1.000
_cell.length_b   1.000
_cell.length_c   1.000
_cell.angle_alpha   90.00
_cell.angle_beta   90.00
_cell.angle_gamma   90.00
#
_symmetry.space_group_name_H-M   'P 1'
#
loop_
_entity.id
_entity.type
_entity.pdbx_description
1 polymer ?
#
loop_
_entity_poly.entity_id
_entity_poly.type
_entity_poly.pdbx_seq_one_letter_code
_entity_poly.pdbx_strand_id
1 'polypeptide(L)' 'MSKDYFNYIMPFYSPANFVVKKAKGSYVWDTNNKKYIDLTAGIAVTSLGHSNKELIKVAHSQSKDVWHLSNLY' A
#
# COMPACT_ATOMS: atom_id res chain seq x y z
N MET A 1 9.95 4.75 9.55
CA MET A 1 10.36 5.42 8.30
C MET A 1 11.88 5.38 8.21
N SER A 2 12.43 5.05 7.06
CA SER A 2 13.88 5.04 6.84
C SER A 2 14.43 6.47 6.87
N LYS A 3 15.65 6.64 7.41
CA LYS A 3 16.34 7.93 7.38
C LYS A 3 16.59 8.43 5.96
N ASP A 4 16.76 7.49 5.01
CA ASP A 4 17.01 7.82 3.60
C ASP A 4 15.84 8.54 2.93
N TYR A 5 14.62 8.30 3.39
CA TYR A 5 13.45 8.97 2.85
C TYR A 5 13.62 10.49 2.85
N PHE A 6 14.01 11.06 4.00
CA PHE A 6 14.13 12.52 4.14
C PHE A 6 15.33 13.10 3.40
N ASN A 7 16.30 12.26 3.00
CA ASN A 7 17.46 12.70 2.23
C ASN A 7 17.18 12.78 0.73
N TYR A 8 16.23 11.99 0.22
CA TYR A 8 16.05 11.85 -1.23
C TYR A 8 14.67 12.26 -1.71
N ILE A 9 13.70 12.39 -0.83
CA ILE A 9 12.32 12.73 -1.19
C ILE A 9 12.05 14.20 -0.85
N MET A 10 11.44 14.91 -1.80
CA MET A 10 11.05 16.29 -1.60
C MET A 10 10.08 16.42 -0.43
N PRO A 11 10.28 17.37 0.52
CA PRO A 11 9.53 17.42 1.77
C PRO A 11 8.14 18.06 1.62
N PHE A 12 7.29 17.52 0.74
CA PHE A 12 5.88 17.93 0.60
C PHE A 12 5.00 17.41 1.72
N TYR A 13 5.35 16.26 2.29
CA TYR A 13 4.55 15.58 3.31
C TYR A 13 5.40 15.28 4.52
N SER A 14 4.74 15.18 5.66
CA SER A 14 5.33 14.72 6.92
C SER A 14 4.77 13.34 7.24
N PRO A 15 5.29 12.27 6.64
CA PRO A 15 4.77 10.93 6.88
C PRO A 15 5.01 10.49 8.32
N ALA A 16 4.18 9.56 8.80
CA ALA A 16 4.35 8.98 10.13
C ALA A 16 5.72 8.33 10.28
N ASN A 17 6.27 8.38 11.49
CA ASN A 17 7.61 7.88 11.78
C ASN A 17 7.62 6.37 12.06
N PHE A 18 7.08 5.60 11.12
CA PHE A 18 7.15 4.14 11.17
C PHE A 18 7.08 3.58 9.75
N VAL A 19 7.52 2.35 9.58
CA VAL A 19 7.51 1.66 8.29
C VAL A 19 6.49 0.53 8.35
N VAL A 20 5.57 0.52 7.40
CA VAL A 20 4.56 -0.53 7.29
C VAL A 20 5.20 -1.80 6.75
N LYS A 21 4.95 -2.92 7.42
CA LYS A 21 5.46 -4.23 7.03
C LYS A 21 4.40 -5.03 6.27
N LYS A 22 3.18 -5.05 6.77
CA LYS A 22 2.08 -5.80 6.17
C LYS A 22 0.74 -5.21 6.59
N ALA A 23 -0.30 -5.60 5.88
CA ALA A 23 -1.66 -5.19 6.21
C ALA A 23 -2.65 -6.28 5.81
N LYS A 24 -3.77 -6.36 6.52
CA LYS A 24 -4.84 -7.30 6.22
C LYS A 24 -6.17 -6.77 6.78
N GLY A 25 -7.20 -6.77 5.95
CA GLY A 25 -8.48 -6.19 6.34
C GLY A 25 -8.32 -4.73 6.73
N SER A 26 -8.71 -4.38 7.93
CA SER A 26 -8.60 -3.01 8.47
C SER A 26 -7.37 -2.82 9.36
N TYR A 27 -6.46 -3.77 9.38
CA TYR A 27 -5.29 -3.73 10.25
C TYR A 27 -4.00 -3.57 9.47
N VAL A 28 -3.06 -2.85 10.07
CA VAL A 28 -1.72 -2.61 9.53
C VAL A 28 -0.71 -2.90 10.62
N TRP A 29 0.41 -3.50 10.26
CA TRP A 29 1.52 -3.78 11.18
C TRP A 29 2.78 -3.08 10.70
N ASP A 30 3.49 -2.45 11.64
CA ASP A 30 4.79 -1.86 11.35
C ASP A 30 5.92 -2.90 11.44
N THR A 31 7.15 -2.47 11.17
CA THR A 31 8.33 -3.34 11.22
C THR A 31 8.65 -3.83 12.62
N ASN A 32 8.09 -3.23 13.66
CA ASN A 32 8.20 -3.66 15.05
C ASN A 32 7.01 -4.54 15.49
N ASN A 33 6.17 -4.97 14.54
CA ASN A 33 4.97 -5.78 14.77
C ASN A 33 3.89 -5.08 15.60
N LYS A 34 3.96 -3.75 15.71
CA LYS A 34 2.87 -2.99 16.33
C LYS A 34 1.68 -2.92 15.37
N LYS A 35 0.50 -3.19 15.90
CA LYS A 35 -0.75 -3.26 15.14
C LYS A 35 -1.50 -1.94 15.22
N TYR A 36 -2.00 -1.50 14.09
CA TYR A 36 -2.80 -0.29 13.96
C TYR A 36 -4.13 -0.60 13.26
N ILE A 37 -5.15 0.18 13.55
CA ILE A 37 -6.40 0.16 12.79
C ILE A 37 -6.30 1.23 11.72
N ASP A 38 -6.47 0.84 10.46
CA ASP A 38 -6.48 1.77 9.34
C ASP A 38 -7.90 2.29 9.10
N LEU A 39 -8.18 3.50 9.59
CA LEU A 39 -9.48 4.12 9.44
C LEU A 39 -9.59 4.99 8.18
N THR A 40 -8.46 5.39 7.60
CA THR A 40 -8.46 6.25 6.42
C THR A 40 -8.47 5.47 5.12
N ALA A 41 -8.02 4.22 5.14
CA ALA A 41 -8.00 3.31 3.98
C ALA A 41 -7.31 3.92 2.75
N GLY A 42 -6.19 4.64 2.96
CA GLY A 42 -5.50 5.32 1.88
C GLY A 42 -6.32 6.42 1.22
N ILE A 43 -7.15 7.10 2.00
CA ILE A 43 -8.16 8.08 1.56
C ILE A 43 -9.19 7.36 0.68
N ALA A 44 -9.87 6.39 1.30
CA ALA A 44 -10.94 5.57 0.71
C ALA A 44 -10.50 4.74 -0.53
N VAL A 45 -9.25 4.33 -0.57
CA VAL A 45 -8.71 3.49 -1.66
C VAL A 45 -8.93 2.01 -1.40
N THR A 46 -8.62 1.55 -0.18
CA THR A 46 -8.70 0.13 0.17
C THR A 46 -10.07 -0.23 0.74
N SER A 47 -11.14 0.03 -0.03
CA SER A 47 -12.53 -0.14 0.41
C SER A 47 -12.88 -1.58 0.79
N LEU A 48 -12.23 -2.57 0.18
CA LEU A 48 -12.42 -3.99 0.50
C LEU A 48 -11.41 -4.51 1.52
N GLY A 49 -10.67 -3.60 2.17
CA GLY A 49 -9.62 -3.94 3.10
C GLY A 49 -8.29 -4.26 2.42
N HIS A 50 -7.24 -4.33 3.23
CA HIS A 50 -5.92 -4.71 2.76
C HIS A 50 -5.85 -6.20 2.46
N SER A 51 -5.06 -6.57 1.46
CA SER A 51 -4.74 -7.96 1.14
C SER A 51 -5.98 -8.82 0.88
N ASN A 52 -6.99 -8.24 0.21
CA ASN A 52 -8.18 -8.96 -0.19
C ASN A 52 -7.80 -10.09 -1.15
N LYS A 53 -8.16 -11.33 -0.81
CA LYS A 53 -7.76 -12.52 -1.57
C LYS A 53 -8.24 -12.51 -3.02
N GLU A 54 -9.45 -12.05 -3.25
CA GLU A 54 -10.02 -12.01 -4.61
C GLU A 54 -9.30 -10.99 -5.48
N LEU A 55 -8.97 -9.83 -4.92
CA LEU A 55 -8.23 -8.79 -5.65
C LEU A 55 -6.80 -9.24 -5.94
N ILE A 56 -6.14 -9.89 -5.00
CA ILE A 56 -4.80 -10.45 -5.19
C ILE A 56 -4.81 -11.45 -6.34
N LYS A 57 -5.81 -12.31 -6.37
CA LYS A 57 -5.97 -13.32 -7.41
C LYS A 57 -6.14 -12.70 -8.80
N VAL A 58 -6.96 -11.66 -8.90
CA VAL A 58 -7.16 -10.95 -10.16
C VAL A 58 -5.89 -10.23 -10.60
N ALA A 59 -5.23 -9.53 -9.69
CA ALA A 59 -3.97 -8.84 -9.96
C ALA A 59 -2.88 -9.81 -10.42
N HIS A 60 -2.76 -10.95 -9.75
CA HIS A 60 -1.79 -11.98 -10.12
C HIS A 60 -2.05 -12.54 -11.51
N SER A 61 -3.30 -12.85 -11.83
CA SER A 61 -3.70 -13.35 -13.14
C SER A 61 -3.42 -12.33 -14.23
N GLN A 62 -3.86 -11.09 -14.04
CA GLN A 62 -3.69 -10.04 -15.04
C GLN A 62 -2.23 -9.65 -15.25
N SER A 63 -1.42 -9.65 -14.19
CA SER A 63 -0.02 -9.28 -14.27
C SER A 63 0.83 -10.22 -15.13
N LYS A 64 0.34 -11.44 -15.38
CA LYS A 64 0.99 -12.40 -16.28
C LYS A 64 0.73 -12.09 -17.74
N ASP A 65 -0.37 -11.40 -18.02
CA ASP A 65 -0.81 -11.20 -19.40
C ASP A 65 -0.44 -9.82 -19.93
N VAL A 66 -0.99 -8.76 -19.33
CA VAL A 66 -0.77 -7.40 -19.80
C VAL A 66 -0.70 -6.45 -18.62
N TRP A 67 0.30 -5.59 -18.60
CA TRP A 67 0.47 -4.53 -17.59
C TRP A 67 -0.07 -3.20 -18.06
N HIS A 68 0.26 -2.83 -19.29
CA HIS A 68 -0.13 -1.52 -19.81
C HIS A 68 -0.03 -1.49 -21.34
N LEU A 69 -0.97 -0.85 -21.94
CA LEU A 69 -0.93 -0.42 -23.33
C LEU A 69 -1.28 1.07 -23.39
N SER A 70 -0.94 1.70 -24.53
CA SER A 70 -1.24 3.10 -24.75
C SER A 70 -2.73 3.30 -25.04
N ASN A 71 -3.24 4.51 -24.78
CA ASN A 71 -4.59 4.93 -25.22
C ASN A 71 -4.75 4.94 -26.74
N LEU A 72 -3.69 4.63 -27.47
CA LEU A 72 -3.74 4.52 -28.93
C LEU A 72 -4.39 3.21 -29.40
N TYR A 73 -4.66 2.29 -28.50
CA TYR A 73 -5.24 0.98 -28.82
C TYR A 73 -6.63 0.78 -28.25
#